data_c7a61be2e6bac8fedc09275730d4b8f6
#
_entry.id   c7a61be2e6bac8fedc09275730d4b8f6
#
_cell.length_a   1.000
_cell.length_b   1.000
_cell.length_c   1.000
_cell.angle_alpha   90.00
_cell.angle_beta   90.00
_cell.angle_gamma   90.00
#
_symmetry.space_group_name_H-M   'P 1'
#
loop_
_entity.id
_entity.type
_entity.pdbx_description
1 polymer ?
#
loop_
_entity_poly.entity_id
_entity_poly.type
_entity_poly.pdbx_seq_one_letter_code
_entity_poly.pdbx_strand_id
1 'polypeptide(L)'
;MNVVHEVIKNMETNSINYKERILLSAKEIAFKQGITKIDIRSVAKNCDIASGTVYNYFASKGDLLVAVIEEFWEDALENIEWKSLASNDFYTNLEKVYNILNEYLNKFKENWLEELSILKTNEKELGKEKQNEYFKIIINRIITIMDMDDVVRNYPWSEEVSKEKMAKFIFDNMLIRLRRDDRDINFFIVIMKKILSY
;
A
#
# COMPACT_ATOMS: atom_id res chain seq x y z
N MET A 1 -23.35 -7.63 12.38
CA MET A 1 -23.95 -6.43 11.76
C MET A 1 -22.78 -5.59 11.28
N ASN A 2 -22.73 -5.23 10.02
CA ASN A 2 -21.51 -4.87 9.30
C ASN A 2 -21.13 -3.41 9.59
N VAL A 3 -19.97 -3.13 10.18
CA VAL A 3 -19.49 -1.78 10.55
C VAL A 3 -19.54 -0.82 9.35
N VAL A 4 -19.25 -1.31 8.15
CA VAL A 4 -19.33 -0.53 6.90
C VAL A 4 -20.75 -0.14 6.56
N HIS A 5 -21.74 -1.00 6.80
CA HIS A 5 -23.15 -0.68 6.57
C HIS A 5 -23.66 0.41 7.53
N GLU A 6 -23.13 0.45 8.73
CA GLU A 6 -23.46 1.45 9.75
C GLU A 6 -22.76 2.80 9.44
N VAL A 7 -21.53 2.80 8.95
CA VAL A 7 -20.81 3.98 8.46
C VAL A 7 -21.53 4.59 7.25
N ILE A 8 -21.91 3.78 6.27
CA ILE A 8 -22.68 4.24 5.09
C ILE A 8 -24.03 4.86 5.51
N LYS A 9 -24.71 4.29 6.50
CA LYS A 9 -25.99 4.79 7.01
C LYS A 9 -25.86 6.09 7.79
N ASN A 10 -24.74 6.29 8.52
CA ASN A 10 -24.46 7.53 9.25
C ASN A 10 -23.99 8.68 8.33
N MET A 11 -23.52 8.38 7.10
CA MET A 11 -23.20 9.39 6.07
C MET A 11 -24.46 9.99 5.41
N GLU A 12 -25.65 9.46 5.68
CA GLU A 12 -26.92 9.98 5.13
C GLU A 12 -27.35 11.34 5.73
N THR A 13 -26.67 11.83 6.77
CA THR A 13 -27.03 13.08 7.46
C THR A 13 -26.19 14.29 7.10
N ASN A 14 -25.07 14.14 6.35
CA ASN A 14 -24.26 15.25 5.86
C ASN A 14 -24.00 15.09 4.36
N SER A 15 -24.22 16.12 3.56
CA SER A 15 -24.10 16.21 2.09
C SER A 15 -23.33 15.04 1.46
N ILE A 16 -24.06 14.07 0.93
CA ILE A 16 -23.58 12.75 0.53
C ILE A 16 -22.47 12.89 -0.50
N ASN A 17 -21.23 12.64 -0.11
CA ASN A 17 -20.14 12.49 -1.06
C ASN A 17 -20.25 11.11 -1.72
N TYR A 18 -20.99 11.03 -2.82
CA TYR A 18 -21.14 9.79 -3.59
C TYR A 18 -19.79 9.20 -4.02
N LYS A 19 -18.78 10.03 -4.26
CA LYS A 19 -17.44 9.57 -4.61
C LYS A 19 -16.84 8.69 -3.51
N GLU A 20 -16.93 9.14 -2.25
CA GLU A 20 -16.43 8.38 -1.10
C GLU A 20 -17.21 7.08 -0.88
N ARG A 21 -18.55 7.12 -1.03
CA ARG A 21 -19.38 5.90 -0.91
C ARG A 21 -19.05 4.87 -1.98
N ILE A 22 -18.86 5.30 -3.21
CA ILE A 22 -18.47 4.44 -4.34
C ILE A 22 -17.11 3.81 -4.07
N LEU A 23 -16.14 4.62 -3.63
CA LEU A 23 -14.77 4.15 -3.34
C LEU A 23 -14.76 3.18 -2.16
N LEU A 24 -15.48 3.48 -1.09
CA LEU A 24 -15.63 2.59 0.08
C LEU A 24 -16.24 1.24 -0.32
N SER A 25 -17.32 1.26 -1.15
CA SER A 25 -17.91 0.02 -1.66
C SER A 25 -16.96 -0.79 -2.53
N ALA A 26 -16.19 -0.13 -3.39
CA ALA A 26 -15.19 -0.79 -4.22
C ALA A 26 -14.05 -1.39 -3.36
N LYS A 27 -13.57 -0.67 -2.33
CA LYS A 27 -12.63 -1.18 -1.34
C LYS A 27 -13.16 -2.42 -0.63
N GLU A 28 -14.42 -2.42 -0.22
CA GLU A 28 -15.06 -3.56 0.44
C GLU A 28 -15.11 -4.82 -0.46
N ILE A 29 -15.39 -4.64 -1.77
CA ILE A 29 -15.34 -5.74 -2.74
C ILE A 29 -13.89 -6.24 -2.89
N ALA A 30 -12.92 -5.33 -3.01
CA ALA A 30 -11.50 -5.70 -3.09
C ALA A 30 -11.05 -6.50 -1.88
N PHE A 31 -11.46 -6.08 -0.68
CA PHE A 31 -11.17 -6.79 0.57
C PHE A 31 -11.74 -8.20 0.62
N LYS A 32 -13.02 -8.35 0.28
CA LYS A 32 -13.73 -9.62 0.46
C LYS A 32 -13.51 -10.60 -0.67
N GLN A 33 -13.30 -10.10 -1.89
CA GLN A 33 -13.39 -10.91 -3.10
C GLN A 33 -12.15 -10.80 -4.00
N GLY A 34 -11.31 -9.79 -3.78
CA GLY A 34 -10.15 -9.44 -4.61
C GLY A 34 -10.45 -8.27 -5.56
N ILE A 35 -9.38 -7.57 -5.98
CA ILE A 35 -9.48 -6.35 -6.81
C ILE A 35 -10.07 -6.63 -8.19
N THR A 36 -9.83 -7.81 -8.75
CA THR A 36 -10.36 -8.24 -10.06
C THR A 36 -11.88 -8.37 -10.07
N LYS A 37 -12.50 -8.50 -8.88
CA LYS A 37 -13.96 -8.64 -8.72
C LYS A 37 -14.67 -7.31 -8.60
N ILE A 38 -13.96 -6.19 -8.55
CA ILE A 38 -14.58 -4.87 -8.63
C ILE A 38 -15.29 -4.74 -9.97
N ASP A 39 -16.58 -4.44 -9.93
CA ASP A 39 -17.44 -4.22 -11.09
C ASP A 39 -18.38 -3.04 -10.81
N ILE A 40 -18.54 -2.18 -11.80
CA ILE A 40 -19.34 -0.94 -11.68
C ILE A 40 -20.79 -1.21 -11.26
N ARG A 41 -21.42 -2.29 -11.77
CA ARG A 41 -22.80 -2.64 -11.43
C ARG A 41 -22.91 -3.09 -9.98
N SER A 42 -21.96 -3.88 -9.52
CA SER A 42 -21.89 -4.37 -8.13
C SER A 42 -21.69 -3.21 -7.15
N VAL A 43 -20.78 -2.29 -7.47
CA VAL A 43 -20.54 -1.07 -6.69
C VAL A 43 -21.77 -0.19 -6.65
N ALA A 44 -22.41 0.08 -7.79
CA ALA A 44 -23.63 0.86 -7.88
C ALA A 44 -24.78 0.25 -7.04
N LYS A 45 -24.95 -1.08 -7.11
CA LYS A 45 -25.93 -1.82 -6.31
C LYS A 45 -25.66 -1.70 -4.82
N ASN A 46 -24.40 -1.81 -4.38
CA ASN A 46 -24.04 -1.68 -2.97
C ASN A 46 -24.28 -0.25 -2.43
N CYS A 47 -24.17 0.75 -3.30
CA CYS A 47 -24.41 2.16 -2.96
C CYS A 47 -25.87 2.59 -3.15
N ASP A 48 -26.74 1.70 -3.63
CA ASP A 48 -28.13 2.01 -3.99
C ASP A 48 -28.27 3.20 -4.95
N ILE A 49 -27.44 3.19 -6.03
CA ILE A 49 -27.40 4.19 -7.08
C ILE A 49 -27.42 3.55 -8.46
N ALA A 50 -27.74 4.33 -9.50
CA ALA A 50 -27.60 3.87 -10.88
C ALA A 50 -26.12 3.76 -11.30
N SER A 51 -25.78 2.80 -12.16
CA SER A 51 -24.42 2.69 -12.72
C SER A 51 -23.95 3.96 -13.42
N GLY A 52 -24.86 4.72 -14.05
CA GLY A 52 -24.56 6.03 -14.63
C GLY A 52 -24.05 7.05 -13.61
N THR A 53 -24.52 6.96 -12.36
CA THR A 53 -24.04 7.83 -11.28
C THR A 53 -22.57 7.51 -10.94
N VAL A 54 -22.17 6.22 -10.97
CA VAL A 54 -20.76 5.84 -10.77
C VAL A 54 -19.88 6.46 -11.86
N TYR A 55 -20.31 6.41 -13.13
CA TYR A 55 -19.58 6.99 -14.25
C TYR A 55 -19.45 8.52 -14.20
N ASN A 56 -20.29 9.24 -13.44
CA ASN A 56 -20.12 10.67 -13.20
C ASN A 56 -18.92 10.99 -12.31
N TYR A 57 -18.44 10.03 -11.51
CA TYR A 57 -17.31 10.19 -10.59
C TYR A 57 -16.04 9.47 -11.07
N PHE A 58 -16.19 8.35 -11.77
CA PHE A 58 -15.11 7.54 -12.31
C PHE A 58 -15.42 7.21 -13.77
N ALA A 59 -14.70 7.85 -14.70
CA ALA A 59 -15.00 7.78 -16.13
C ALA A 59 -14.92 6.35 -16.69
N SER A 60 -14.18 5.46 -16.03
CA SER A 60 -14.03 4.05 -16.38
C SER A 60 -13.93 3.16 -15.15
N LYS A 61 -14.04 1.85 -15.34
CA LYS A 61 -13.68 0.86 -14.31
C LYS A 61 -12.20 1.00 -13.92
N GLY A 62 -11.32 1.31 -14.88
CA GLY A 62 -9.90 1.53 -14.64
C GLY A 62 -9.64 2.67 -13.66
N ASP A 63 -10.34 3.80 -13.82
CA ASP A 63 -10.21 4.94 -12.92
C ASP A 63 -10.65 4.59 -11.49
N LEU A 64 -11.73 3.81 -11.35
CA LEU A 64 -12.15 3.32 -10.04
C LEU A 64 -11.12 2.39 -9.41
N LEU A 65 -10.53 1.48 -10.19
CA LEU A 65 -9.47 0.58 -9.71
C LEU A 65 -8.22 1.35 -9.28
N VAL A 66 -7.81 2.35 -10.06
CA VAL A 66 -6.68 3.23 -9.71
C VAL A 66 -6.94 3.93 -8.39
N ALA A 67 -8.14 4.52 -8.21
CA ALA A 67 -8.50 5.19 -6.98
C ALA A 67 -8.52 4.24 -5.76
N VAL A 68 -8.95 2.98 -5.94
CA VAL A 68 -8.88 1.96 -4.88
C VAL A 68 -7.43 1.64 -4.52
N ILE A 69 -6.53 1.59 -5.50
CA ILE A 69 -5.10 1.35 -5.28
C ILE A 69 -4.45 2.54 -4.57
N GLU A 70 -4.79 3.76 -4.95
CA GLU A 70 -4.33 4.99 -4.29
C GLU A 70 -4.72 4.99 -2.81
N GLU A 71 -6.00 4.87 -2.52
CA GLU A 71 -6.52 4.79 -1.15
C GLU A 71 -5.87 3.67 -0.32
N PHE A 72 -5.61 2.52 -0.96
CA PHE A 72 -4.92 1.42 -0.30
C PHE A 72 -3.53 1.84 0.19
N TRP A 73 -2.73 2.45 -0.68
CA TRP A 73 -1.37 2.84 -0.33
C TRP A 73 -1.34 4.06 0.59
N GLU A 74 -2.28 4.99 0.47
CA GLU A 74 -2.45 6.10 1.41
C GLU A 74 -2.74 5.58 2.81
N ASP A 75 -3.75 4.72 2.96
CA ASP A 75 -4.07 4.09 4.24
C ASP A 75 -2.87 3.30 4.82
N ALA A 76 -2.13 2.55 3.97
CA ALA A 76 -0.96 1.80 4.40
C ALA A 76 0.15 2.72 4.93
N LEU A 77 0.40 3.84 4.24
CA LEU A 77 1.43 4.82 4.62
C LEU A 77 1.03 5.64 5.85
N GLU A 78 -0.25 5.98 6.01
CA GLU A 78 -0.76 6.70 7.18
C GLU A 78 -0.64 5.85 8.45
N ASN A 79 -0.83 4.52 8.35
CA ASN A 79 -0.64 3.60 9.47
C ASN A 79 0.83 3.46 9.92
N ILE A 80 1.78 3.87 9.08
CA ILE A 80 3.18 3.95 9.50
C ILE A 80 3.39 5.29 10.20
N GLU A 81 3.38 5.29 11.52
CA GLU A 81 3.71 6.47 12.32
C GLU A 81 5.19 6.84 12.16
N TRP A 82 5.55 7.48 11.05
CA TRP A 82 6.92 7.88 10.74
C TRP A 82 7.58 8.72 11.83
N LYS A 83 6.77 9.47 12.61
CA LYS A 83 7.24 10.26 13.75
C LYS A 83 7.56 9.40 14.97
N SER A 84 6.97 8.23 15.10
CA SER A 84 7.23 7.27 16.19
C SER A 84 8.40 6.33 15.89
N LEU A 85 8.96 6.38 14.67
CA LEU A 85 10.24 5.76 14.33
C LEU A 85 11.40 6.55 14.97
N ALA A 86 11.25 6.93 16.25
CA ALA A 86 12.20 7.75 17.00
C ALA A 86 13.41 6.95 17.54
N SER A 87 13.49 5.67 17.25
CA SER A 87 14.70 4.88 17.49
C SER A 87 15.78 5.30 16.49
N ASN A 88 16.98 5.63 16.96
CA ASN A 88 18.14 5.84 16.10
C ASN A 88 18.67 4.53 15.51
N ASP A 89 18.03 3.39 15.75
CA ASP A 89 18.37 2.09 15.19
C ASP A 89 17.58 1.84 13.91
N PHE A 90 18.28 1.88 12.80
CA PHE A 90 17.75 1.62 11.46
C PHE A 90 17.02 0.27 11.36
N TYR A 91 17.59 -0.76 11.95
CA TYR A 91 17.07 -2.13 11.81
C TYR A 91 15.77 -2.34 12.55
N THR A 92 15.64 -1.78 13.75
CA THR A 92 14.39 -1.77 14.53
C THR A 92 13.30 -1.01 13.78
N ASN A 93 13.63 0.13 13.17
CA ASN A 93 12.68 0.90 12.38
C ASN A 93 12.26 0.14 11.11
N LEU A 94 13.21 -0.51 10.43
CA LEU A 94 12.92 -1.32 9.24
C LEU A 94 11.98 -2.48 9.56
N GLU A 95 12.19 -3.16 10.69
CA GLU A 95 11.32 -4.23 11.17
C GLU A 95 9.90 -3.73 11.46
N LYS A 96 9.77 -2.57 12.13
CA LYS A 96 8.46 -1.94 12.39
C LYS A 96 7.72 -1.63 11.09
N VAL A 97 8.40 -1.00 10.13
CA VAL A 97 7.81 -0.69 8.80
C VAL A 97 7.34 -1.96 8.11
N TYR A 98 8.17 -3.02 8.12
CA TYR A 98 7.80 -4.30 7.53
C TYR A 98 6.55 -4.89 8.18
N ASN A 99 6.50 -4.94 9.51
CA ASN A 99 5.38 -5.53 10.25
C ASN A 99 4.08 -4.76 10.00
N ILE A 100 4.12 -3.43 9.97
CA ILE A 100 2.94 -2.61 9.66
C ILE A 100 2.45 -2.89 8.24
N LEU A 101 3.35 -2.92 7.25
CA LEU A 101 3.00 -3.24 5.87
C LEU A 101 2.44 -4.67 5.74
N ASN A 102 3.03 -5.63 6.45
CA ASN A 102 2.56 -7.01 6.46
C ASN A 102 1.16 -7.14 7.08
N GLU A 103 0.92 -6.51 8.22
CA GLU A 103 -0.40 -6.49 8.86
C GLU A 103 -1.44 -5.82 7.96
N TYR A 104 -1.05 -4.73 7.28
CA TYR A 104 -1.96 -4.03 6.40
C TYR A 104 -2.30 -4.84 5.14
N LEU A 105 -1.30 -5.44 4.49
CA LEU A 105 -1.49 -6.31 3.33
C LEU A 105 -2.33 -7.55 3.65
N ASN A 106 -2.17 -8.11 4.86
CA ASN A 106 -2.94 -9.26 5.32
C ASN A 106 -4.44 -8.95 5.61
N LYS A 107 -4.82 -7.67 5.66
CA LYS A 107 -6.24 -7.28 5.68
C LYS A 107 -6.92 -7.47 4.33
N PHE A 108 -6.17 -7.53 3.24
CA PHE A 108 -6.69 -7.80 1.90
C PHE A 108 -6.65 -9.29 1.60
N LYS A 109 -7.52 -9.74 0.70
CA LYS A 109 -7.53 -11.13 0.27
C LYS A 109 -6.15 -11.52 -0.26
N GLU A 110 -5.75 -12.76 0.06
CA GLU A 110 -4.53 -13.37 -0.47
C GLU A 110 -4.35 -13.07 -1.96
N ASN A 111 -3.11 -12.72 -2.37
CA ASN A 111 -2.72 -12.42 -3.74
C ASN A 111 -3.18 -11.06 -4.33
N TRP A 112 -3.66 -10.11 -3.53
CA TRP A 112 -4.05 -8.81 -4.05
C TRP A 112 -2.94 -8.14 -4.91
N LEU A 113 -1.67 -8.20 -4.47
CA LEU A 113 -0.53 -7.66 -5.25
C LEU A 113 -0.29 -8.44 -6.57
N GLU A 114 -0.64 -9.73 -6.60
CA GLU A 114 -0.57 -10.55 -7.81
C GLU A 114 -1.77 -10.28 -8.72
N GLU A 115 -2.95 -10.05 -8.17
CA GLU A 115 -4.16 -9.73 -8.92
C GLU A 115 -4.01 -8.44 -9.74
N LEU A 116 -3.19 -7.47 -9.30
CA LEU A 116 -2.83 -6.29 -10.10
C LEU A 116 -2.15 -6.67 -11.42
N SER A 117 -1.45 -7.80 -11.47
CA SER A 117 -0.81 -8.30 -12.68
C SER A 117 -1.80 -8.87 -13.71
N ILE A 118 -3.01 -9.24 -13.27
CA ILE A 118 -4.04 -9.89 -14.09
C ILE A 118 -5.02 -8.86 -14.70
N LEU A 119 -4.97 -7.61 -14.25
CA LEU A 119 -5.81 -6.53 -14.81
C LEU A 119 -5.57 -6.39 -16.33
N LYS A 120 -6.58 -5.92 -17.05
CA LYS A 120 -6.46 -5.61 -18.47
C LYS A 120 -5.36 -4.58 -18.71
N THR A 121 -4.73 -4.57 -19.89
CA THR A 121 -3.50 -3.83 -20.19
C THR A 121 -3.57 -2.36 -19.75
N ASN A 122 -4.62 -1.62 -20.12
CA ASN A 122 -4.74 -0.20 -19.76
C ASN A 122 -4.93 0.04 -18.24
N GLU A 123 -5.77 -0.78 -17.60
CA GLU A 123 -6.00 -0.73 -16.14
C GLU A 123 -4.70 -1.08 -15.39
N LYS A 124 -3.95 -2.05 -15.92
CA LYS A 124 -2.68 -2.51 -15.37
C LYS A 124 -1.59 -1.44 -15.42
N GLU A 125 -1.47 -0.71 -16.52
CA GLU A 125 -0.46 0.34 -16.67
C GLU A 125 -0.71 1.48 -15.70
N LEU A 126 -1.93 2.01 -15.65
CA LEU A 126 -2.32 3.06 -14.71
C LEU A 126 -2.14 2.63 -13.25
N GLY A 127 -2.60 1.42 -12.90
CA GLY A 127 -2.42 0.88 -11.54
C GLY A 127 -0.96 0.69 -11.16
N LYS A 128 -0.10 0.27 -12.11
CA LYS A 128 1.34 0.14 -11.88
C LYS A 128 2.04 1.49 -11.72
N GLU A 129 1.66 2.51 -12.49
CA GLU A 129 2.22 3.85 -12.32
C GLU A 129 1.95 4.37 -10.92
N LYS A 130 0.70 4.29 -10.46
CA LYS A 130 0.33 4.71 -9.12
C LYS A 130 1.05 3.90 -8.04
N GLN A 131 1.06 2.58 -8.14
CA GLN A 131 1.82 1.73 -7.23
C GLN A 131 3.31 2.14 -7.18
N ASN A 132 3.93 2.44 -8.32
CA ASN A 132 5.33 2.86 -8.38
C ASN A 132 5.57 4.22 -7.71
N GLU A 133 4.60 5.15 -7.75
CA GLU A 133 4.68 6.42 -7.02
C GLU A 133 4.74 6.16 -5.51
N TYR A 134 3.87 5.31 -4.96
CA TYR A 134 3.88 4.94 -3.55
C TYR A 134 5.15 4.15 -3.17
N PHE A 135 5.63 3.28 -4.05
CA PHE A 135 6.91 2.58 -3.82
C PHE A 135 8.08 3.54 -3.71
N LYS A 136 8.14 4.59 -4.54
CA LYS A 136 9.14 5.65 -4.40
C LYS A 136 9.05 6.37 -3.06
N ILE A 137 7.83 6.64 -2.57
CA ILE A 137 7.62 7.25 -1.25
C ILE A 137 8.19 6.35 -0.16
N ILE A 138 7.91 5.05 -0.18
CA ILE A 138 8.42 4.09 0.81
C ILE A 138 9.95 4.01 0.74
N ILE A 139 10.53 3.92 -0.46
CA ILE A 139 12.00 3.89 -0.65
C ILE A 139 12.65 5.16 -0.07
N ASN A 140 12.08 6.35 -0.34
CA ASN A 140 12.58 7.60 0.23
C ASN A 140 12.47 7.63 1.76
N ARG A 141 11.43 7.01 2.33
CA ARG A 141 11.31 6.88 3.79
C ARG A 141 12.34 5.91 4.37
N ILE A 142 12.67 4.82 3.66
CA ILE A 142 13.79 3.94 4.04
C ILE A 142 15.11 4.73 4.08
N ILE A 143 15.38 5.58 3.09
CA ILE A 143 16.55 6.47 3.09
C ILE A 143 16.53 7.39 4.32
N THR A 144 15.37 7.97 4.65
CA THR A 144 15.23 8.83 5.83
C THR A 144 15.61 8.09 7.13
N ILE A 145 15.15 6.86 7.32
CA ILE A 145 15.51 6.08 8.51
C ILE A 145 16.96 5.60 8.49
N MET A 146 17.57 5.40 7.31
CA MET A 146 19.03 5.16 7.19
C MET A 146 19.82 6.37 7.66
N ASP A 147 19.35 7.60 7.38
CA ASP A 147 20.01 8.83 7.80
C ASP A 147 19.85 9.14 9.30
N MET A 148 18.89 8.50 9.98
CA MET A 148 18.71 8.62 11.43
C MET A 148 19.69 7.75 12.23
N ASP A 149 20.23 6.69 11.64
CA ASP A 149 21.17 5.79 12.26
C ASP A 149 22.61 6.25 11.98
N ASP A 150 23.40 6.52 13.03
CA ASP A 150 24.75 7.07 12.90
C ASP A 150 25.71 6.11 12.18
N VAL A 151 25.56 4.79 12.36
CA VAL A 151 26.42 3.79 11.69
C VAL A 151 26.05 3.71 10.22
N VAL A 152 24.78 3.53 9.92
CA VAL A 152 24.28 3.40 8.56
C VAL A 152 24.47 4.70 7.76
N ARG A 153 24.25 5.86 8.39
CA ARG A 153 24.47 7.17 7.75
C ARG A 153 25.91 7.34 7.30
N ASN A 154 26.87 6.90 8.12
CA ASN A 154 28.31 7.07 7.89
C ASN A 154 28.95 5.85 7.18
N TYR A 155 28.15 4.87 6.73
CA TYR A 155 28.65 3.79 5.88
C TYR A 155 29.37 4.38 4.65
N PRO A 156 30.46 3.79 4.14
CA PRO A 156 31.22 4.32 3.01
C PRO A 156 30.44 4.17 1.68
N TRP A 157 29.39 4.97 1.55
CA TRP A 157 28.56 5.01 0.34
C TRP A 157 29.36 5.41 -0.87
N SER A 158 29.17 4.72 -1.99
CA SER A 158 29.82 4.96 -3.28
C SER A 158 28.78 5.05 -4.40
N GLU A 159 29.22 5.36 -5.61
CA GLU A 159 28.34 5.33 -6.78
C GLU A 159 27.84 3.92 -7.09
N GLU A 160 28.66 2.90 -6.86
CA GLU A 160 28.29 1.48 -7.06
C GLU A 160 27.31 1.01 -5.98
N VAL A 161 27.49 1.45 -4.72
CA VAL A 161 26.64 1.11 -3.57
C VAL A 161 26.13 2.41 -2.94
N SER A 162 25.14 3.04 -3.57
CA SER A 162 24.53 4.25 -3.03
C SER A 162 23.37 3.94 -2.06
N LYS A 163 23.00 4.92 -1.22
CA LYS A 163 21.84 4.81 -0.32
C LYS A 163 20.56 4.48 -1.08
N GLU A 164 20.35 5.08 -2.23
CA GLU A 164 19.17 4.86 -3.07
C GLU A 164 19.11 3.44 -3.59
N LYS A 165 20.26 2.91 -4.09
CA LYS A 165 20.35 1.53 -4.55
C LYS A 165 20.12 0.55 -3.40
N MET A 166 20.69 0.84 -2.22
CA MET A 166 20.50 0.02 -1.03
C MET A 166 19.06 0.07 -0.53
N ALA A 167 18.45 1.24 -0.44
CA ALA A 167 17.06 1.39 -0.03
C ALA A 167 16.11 0.66 -0.98
N LYS A 168 16.36 0.75 -2.29
CA LYS A 168 15.61 0.00 -3.29
C LYS A 168 15.79 -1.51 -3.11
N PHE A 169 17.02 -1.99 -2.92
CA PHE A 169 17.30 -3.40 -2.67
C PHE A 169 16.57 -3.91 -1.42
N ILE A 170 16.59 -3.14 -0.33
CA ILE A 170 15.87 -3.45 0.91
C ILE A 170 14.37 -3.56 0.63
N PHE A 171 13.79 -2.55 -0.02
CA PHE A 171 12.37 -2.53 -0.34
C PHE A 171 11.95 -3.69 -1.25
N ASP A 172 12.71 -3.99 -2.31
CA ASP A 172 12.42 -5.09 -3.24
C ASP A 172 12.40 -6.44 -2.49
N ASN A 173 13.33 -6.65 -1.55
CA ASN A 173 13.36 -7.86 -0.73
C ASN A 173 12.20 -7.92 0.28
N MET A 174 11.84 -6.79 0.89
CA MET A 174 10.64 -6.70 1.73
C MET A 174 9.39 -7.05 0.92
N LEU A 175 9.24 -6.50 -0.29
CA LEU A 175 8.09 -6.73 -1.15
C LEU A 175 7.96 -8.20 -1.58
N ILE A 176 9.07 -8.88 -1.89
CA ILE A 176 9.08 -10.32 -2.18
C ILE A 176 8.57 -11.14 -0.99
N ARG A 177 9.02 -10.79 0.23
CA ARG A 177 8.58 -11.46 1.46
C ARG A 177 7.10 -11.19 1.77
N LEU A 178 6.66 -9.95 1.63
CA LEU A 178 5.25 -9.57 1.79
C LEU A 178 4.34 -10.34 0.84
N ARG A 179 4.75 -10.55 -0.42
CA ARG A 179 4.00 -11.36 -1.39
C ARG A 179 3.89 -12.84 -1.03
N ARG A 180 4.83 -13.34 -0.23
CA ARG A 180 4.88 -14.75 0.22
C ARG A 180 4.26 -14.97 1.59
N ASP A 181 3.67 -13.92 2.18
CA ASP A 181 3.21 -13.93 3.59
C ASP A 181 4.31 -14.41 4.57
N ASP A 182 5.56 -14.08 4.25
CA ASP A 182 6.69 -14.41 5.13
C ASP A 182 6.75 -13.39 6.26
N ARG A 183 6.31 -13.80 7.45
CA ARG A 183 6.23 -12.94 8.64
C ARG A 183 7.57 -12.74 9.34
N ASP A 184 8.56 -13.57 9.03
CA ASP A 184 9.88 -13.51 9.66
C ASP A 184 10.87 -12.73 8.80
N ILE A 185 11.08 -11.45 9.14
CA ILE A 185 12.11 -10.62 8.52
C ILE A 185 13.49 -10.74 9.23
N ASN A 186 13.59 -11.46 10.36
CA ASN A 186 14.80 -11.47 11.20
C ASN A 186 16.06 -11.88 10.43
N PHE A 187 15.98 -12.93 9.61
CA PHE A 187 17.13 -13.35 8.82
C PHE A 187 17.62 -12.23 7.88
N PHE A 188 16.69 -11.53 7.23
CA PHE A 188 17.02 -10.40 6.35
C PHE A 188 17.67 -9.26 7.13
N ILE A 189 17.13 -8.92 8.31
CA ILE A 189 17.71 -7.90 9.21
C ILE A 189 19.14 -8.28 9.62
N VAL A 190 19.38 -9.55 9.97
CA VAL A 190 20.75 -10.03 10.32
C VAL A 190 21.71 -9.86 9.15
N ILE A 191 21.29 -10.15 7.93
CA ILE A 191 22.11 -9.94 6.73
C ILE A 191 22.39 -8.45 6.52
N MET A 192 21.38 -7.59 6.65
CA MET A 192 21.56 -6.13 6.52
C MET A 192 22.51 -5.58 7.57
N LYS A 193 22.43 -6.06 8.82
CA LYS A 193 23.40 -5.71 9.87
C LYS A 193 24.82 -6.06 9.46
N LYS A 194 25.05 -7.26 8.93
CA LYS A 194 26.40 -7.70 8.49
C LYS A 194 26.93 -6.89 7.30
N ILE A 195 26.05 -6.38 6.43
CA ILE A 195 26.44 -5.58 5.27
C ILE A 195 26.74 -4.14 5.65
N LEU A 196 25.90 -3.54 6.51
CA LEU A 196 25.94 -2.11 6.80
C LEU A 196 26.61 -1.75 8.14
N SER A 197 27.01 -2.73 8.95
CA SER A 197 27.85 -2.52 10.14
C SER A 197 29.31 -2.74 9.72
N TYR A 198 29.96 -1.65 9.37
CA TYR A 198 31.38 -1.65 8.98
C TYR A 198 32.26 -1.41 10.21
#